data_9096c665390baefb32bc83ff8490d36e
#
_entry.id   9096c665390baefb32bc83ff8490d36e
#
_cell.length_a   1.000
_cell.length_b   1.000
_cell.length_c   1.000
_cell.angle_alpha   90.00
_cell.angle_beta   90.00
_cell.angle_gamma   90.00
#
_symmetry.space_group_name_H-M   'P 1'
#
loop_
_entity.id
_entity.type
_entity.pdbx_description
1 polymer ?
#
loop_
_entity_poly.entity_id
_entity_poly.type
_entity_poly.pdbx_seq_one_letter_code
_entity_poly.pdbx_strand_id
1 'polypeptide(L)'
;MTERRDIGSRLENWARVYRDTYRAGISPTGAYCDQLRREALGETPQVERRRVDDADAALLERGMRELETKHRMLLYWCYIKQADPNVVCRRLSIAHRPATVFVGVFRAAQRAIESIVEKNMERQG
;
A
#
# COMPACT_ATOMS: atom_id res chain seq x y z
N MET A 1 18.44 14.30 9.63
CA MET A 1 18.61 12.87 9.43
C MET A 1 17.24 12.22 9.26
N THR A 2 16.99 11.78 8.06
CA THR A 2 15.72 11.14 7.78
C THR A 2 15.77 9.69 8.25
N GLU A 3 15.03 9.39 9.27
CA GLU A 3 14.84 8.01 9.65
C GLU A 3 14.11 7.31 8.52
N ARG A 4 14.72 6.27 7.99
CA ARG A 4 14.04 5.42 7.03
C ARG A 4 12.93 4.70 7.75
N ARG A 5 11.71 4.98 7.37
CA ARG A 5 10.62 4.20 7.87
C ARG A 5 10.78 2.77 7.37
N ASP A 6 10.47 1.83 8.23
CA ASP A 6 10.37 0.44 7.92
C ASP A 6 9.39 0.23 6.74
N ILE A 7 9.70 -0.73 5.87
CA ILE A 7 8.86 -0.96 4.67
C ILE A 7 7.42 -1.30 5.04
N GLY A 8 7.19 -1.98 6.15
CA GLY A 8 5.83 -2.26 6.61
C GLY A 8 5.05 -0.98 6.88
N SER A 9 5.68 -0.03 7.56
CA SER A 9 5.05 1.27 7.84
C SER A 9 4.79 2.06 6.56
N ARG A 10 5.71 2.00 5.61
CA ARG A 10 5.55 2.67 4.33
C ARG A 10 4.41 2.06 3.53
N LEU A 11 4.25 0.75 3.56
CA LEU A 11 3.14 0.07 2.89
C LEU A 11 1.81 0.37 3.54
N GLU A 12 1.77 0.50 4.87
CA GLU A 12 0.56 0.92 5.55
C GLU A 12 0.16 2.34 5.15
N ASN A 13 1.14 3.23 5.01
CA ASN A 13 0.89 4.58 4.52
C ASN A 13 0.38 4.57 3.08
N TRP A 14 1.01 3.77 2.20
CA TRP A 14 0.54 3.59 0.84
C TRP A 14 -0.91 3.11 0.80
N ALA A 15 -1.25 2.14 1.62
CA ALA A 15 -2.61 1.61 1.69
C ALA A 15 -3.59 2.68 2.15
N ARG A 16 -3.21 3.47 3.14
CA ARG A 16 -4.07 4.55 3.65
C ARG A 16 -4.40 5.57 2.57
N VAL A 17 -3.39 5.94 1.77
CA VAL A 17 -3.55 6.92 0.71
C VAL A 17 -4.37 6.37 -0.46
N TYR A 18 -4.10 5.13 -0.85
CA TYR A 18 -4.69 4.57 -2.07
C TYR A 18 -5.87 3.64 -1.83
N ARG A 19 -6.22 3.36 -0.58
CA ARG A 19 -7.32 2.43 -0.29
C ARG A 19 -8.63 2.85 -0.94
N ASP A 20 -8.97 4.11 -0.85
CA ASP A 20 -10.20 4.62 -1.44
C ASP A 20 -10.17 4.55 -2.97
N THR A 21 -9.00 4.80 -3.55
CA THR A 21 -8.81 4.70 -5.00
C THR A 21 -9.02 3.27 -5.49
N TYR A 22 -8.47 2.30 -4.74
CA TYR A 22 -8.58 0.89 -5.11
C TYR A 22 -9.93 0.28 -4.75
N ARG A 23 -10.70 0.91 -3.90
CA ARG A 23 -12.10 0.54 -3.71
C ARG A 23 -12.85 0.97 -4.96
N ALA A 24 -12.64 0.19 -6.00
CA ALA A 24 -13.16 0.48 -7.32
C ALA A 24 -14.67 0.61 -7.28
N GLY A 25 -15.19 1.54 -8.00
CA GLY A 25 -16.60 1.87 -7.97
C GLY A 25 -16.86 3.18 -7.27
N ILE A 26 -15.85 3.76 -6.60
CA ILE A 26 -15.98 5.12 -6.14
C ILE A 26 -15.82 6.01 -7.37
N SER A 27 -16.94 6.55 -7.83
CA SER A 27 -16.93 7.53 -8.90
C SER A 27 -16.15 8.76 -8.43
N PRO A 28 -15.60 9.57 -9.35
CA PRO A 28 -14.99 10.84 -8.96
C PRO A 28 -15.91 11.71 -8.11
N THR A 29 -17.23 11.62 -8.35
CA THR A 29 -18.22 12.32 -7.55
C THR A 29 -18.26 11.82 -6.12
N GLY A 30 -18.18 10.50 -5.93
CA GLY A 30 -18.14 9.91 -4.59
C GLY A 30 -16.91 10.33 -3.82
N ALA A 31 -15.76 10.34 -4.46
CA ALA A 31 -14.51 10.79 -3.84
C ALA A 31 -14.61 12.26 -3.43
N TYR A 32 -15.23 13.10 -4.28
CA TYR A 32 -15.42 14.51 -4.00
C TYR A 32 -16.36 14.71 -2.79
N CYS A 33 -17.44 13.94 -2.72
CA CYS A 33 -18.37 14.01 -1.59
C CYS A 33 -17.70 13.58 -0.28
N ASP A 34 -16.87 12.54 -0.33
CA ASP A 34 -16.12 12.11 0.85
C ASP A 34 -15.14 13.17 1.30
N GLN A 35 -14.47 13.84 0.36
CA GLN A 35 -13.57 14.93 0.68
C GLN A 35 -14.31 16.08 1.37
N LEU A 36 -15.46 16.48 0.84
CA LEU A 36 -16.29 17.52 1.44
C LEU A 36 -16.72 17.15 2.85
N ARG A 37 -17.07 15.88 3.05
CA ARG A 37 -17.47 15.40 4.38
C ARG A 37 -16.31 15.52 5.37
N ARG A 38 -15.11 15.14 4.96
CA ARG A 38 -13.93 15.23 5.82
C ARG A 38 -13.61 16.67 6.19
N GLU A 39 -13.72 17.57 5.21
CA GLU A 39 -13.50 19.00 5.45
C GLU A 39 -14.53 19.56 6.42
N ALA A 40 -15.80 19.16 6.25
CA ALA A 40 -16.88 19.60 7.14
C ALA A 40 -16.69 19.11 8.56
N LEU A 41 -16.05 17.96 8.75
CA LEU A 41 -15.78 17.39 10.07
C LEU A 41 -14.51 17.94 10.73
N GLY A 42 -13.83 18.87 10.06
CA GLY A 42 -12.65 19.52 10.63
C GLY A 42 -11.40 18.66 10.69
N GLU A 43 -11.25 17.73 9.77
CA GLU A 43 -10.09 16.83 9.71
C GLU A 43 -8.86 17.45 9.03
N THR A 44 -8.80 18.79 9.02
CA THR A 44 -7.74 19.55 8.36
C THR A 44 -6.32 19.20 8.82
N PRO A 45 -6.05 18.96 10.11
CA PRO A 45 -4.70 18.58 10.55
C PRO A 45 -4.22 17.25 9.98
N GLN A 46 -5.14 16.34 9.71
CA GLN A 46 -4.79 15.06 9.11
C GLN A 46 -4.45 15.19 7.63
N VAL A 47 -5.02 16.17 6.95
CA VAL A 47 -4.73 16.44 5.54
C VAL A 47 -3.29 16.88 5.37
N GLU A 48 -2.77 17.72 6.26
CA GLU A 48 -1.39 18.17 6.21
C GLU A 48 -0.40 17.03 6.46
N ARG A 49 -0.69 16.15 7.42
CA ARG A 49 0.11 14.95 7.65
C ARG A 49 0.11 14.03 6.43
N ARG A 50 -1.03 13.94 5.73
CA ARG A 50 -1.15 13.13 4.53
C ARG A 50 -0.27 13.65 3.39
N ARG A 51 -0.07 14.97 3.29
CA ARG A 51 0.76 15.55 2.23
C ARG A 51 2.21 15.10 2.29
N VAL A 52 2.76 14.99 3.49
CA VAL A 52 4.13 14.52 3.68
C VAL A 52 4.24 13.05 3.27
N ASP A 53 3.20 12.26 3.57
CA ASP A 53 3.17 10.84 3.32
C ASP A 53 2.74 10.51 1.88
N ASP A 54 2.01 11.41 1.22
CA ASP A 54 1.52 11.19 -0.14
C ASP A 54 2.65 11.00 -1.15
N ALA A 55 3.75 11.71 -0.97
CA ALA A 55 4.91 11.58 -1.84
C ALA A 55 5.51 10.17 -1.75
N ASP A 56 5.66 9.64 -0.54
CA ASP A 56 6.17 8.29 -0.34
C ASP A 56 5.19 7.25 -0.88
N ALA A 57 3.89 7.44 -0.64
CA ALA A 57 2.86 6.56 -1.16
C ALA A 57 2.88 6.51 -2.69
N ALA A 58 3.11 7.65 -3.33
CA ALA A 58 3.21 7.73 -4.79
C ALA A 58 4.42 6.97 -5.32
N LEU A 59 5.55 7.02 -4.59
CA LEU A 59 6.73 6.25 -4.94
C LEU A 59 6.44 4.74 -4.90
N LEU A 60 5.75 4.30 -3.86
CA LEU A 60 5.36 2.90 -3.71
C LEU A 60 4.37 2.48 -4.80
N GLU A 61 3.39 3.34 -5.10
CA GLU A 61 2.41 3.04 -6.15
C GLU A 61 3.08 2.87 -7.50
N ARG A 62 4.04 3.74 -7.80
CA ARG A 62 4.82 3.63 -9.03
C ARG A 62 5.61 2.32 -9.08
N GLY A 63 6.23 1.97 -7.95
CA GLY A 63 6.98 0.72 -7.83
C GLY A 63 6.12 -0.52 -7.96
N MET A 64 4.87 -0.45 -7.51
CA MET A 64 3.93 -1.56 -7.61
C MET A 64 3.70 -1.99 -9.06
N ARG A 65 3.77 -1.07 -10.00
CA ARG A 65 3.60 -1.37 -11.42
C ARG A 65 4.72 -2.24 -11.98
N GLU A 66 5.90 -2.15 -11.37
CA GLU A 66 7.07 -2.93 -11.78
C GLU A 66 7.19 -4.24 -11.01
N LEU A 67 6.36 -4.43 -10.01
CA LEU A 67 6.41 -5.60 -9.14
C LEU A 67 5.78 -6.80 -9.84
N GLU A 68 6.33 -7.99 -9.57
CA GLU A 68 5.74 -9.24 -10.03
C GLU A 68 4.27 -9.31 -9.59
N THR A 69 3.42 -9.80 -10.49
CA THR A 69 1.97 -9.84 -10.26
C THR A 69 1.60 -10.51 -8.95
N LYS A 70 2.22 -11.63 -8.64
CA LYS A 70 1.93 -12.38 -7.41
C LYS A 70 2.23 -11.55 -6.17
N HIS A 71 3.39 -10.88 -6.15
CA HIS A 71 3.77 -10.03 -5.04
C HIS A 71 2.85 -8.82 -4.93
N ARG A 72 2.52 -8.20 -6.06
CA ARG A 72 1.62 -7.05 -6.10
C ARG A 72 0.24 -7.41 -5.56
N MET A 73 -0.31 -8.53 -5.99
CA MET A 73 -1.62 -8.99 -5.52
C MET A 73 -1.59 -9.32 -4.03
N LEU A 74 -0.49 -9.92 -3.57
CA LEU A 74 -0.34 -10.23 -2.15
C LEU A 74 -0.39 -8.97 -1.29
N LEU A 75 0.37 -7.95 -1.66
CA LEU A 75 0.39 -6.67 -0.94
C LEU A 75 -0.96 -5.97 -1.03
N TYR A 76 -1.61 -6.03 -2.19
CA TYR A 76 -2.93 -5.46 -2.38
C TYR A 76 -3.96 -6.10 -1.44
N TRP A 77 -4.02 -7.42 -1.41
CA TRP A 77 -4.97 -8.12 -0.55
C TRP A 77 -4.70 -7.88 0.93
N CYS A 78 -3.42 -7.84 1.32
CA CYS A 78 -3.06 -7.66 2.73
C CYS A 78 -3.26 -6.23 3.21
N TYR A 79 -2.86 -5.25 2.42
CA TYR A 79 -2.87 -3.85 2.85
C TYR A 79 -4.10 -3.07 2.41
N ILE A 80 -4.50 -3.20 1.16
CA ILE A 80 -5.66 -2.45 0.64
C ILE A 80 -6.97 -3.09 1.08
N LYS A 81 -7.12 -4.38 0.83
CA LYS A 81 -8.34 -5.12 1.19
C LYS A 81 -8.38 -5.52 2.66
N GLN A 82 -7.24 -5.57 3.31
CA GLN A 82 -7.13 -6.01 4.71
C GLN A 82 -7.78 -7.38 4.93
N ALA A 83 -7.57 -8.27 3.98
CA ALA A 83 -8.16 -9.60 4.01
C ALA A 83 -7.46 -10.49 5.02
N ASP A 84 -8.20 -11.45 5.55
CA ASP A 84 -7.64 -12.48 6.44
C ASP A 84 -6.55 -13.26 5.69
N PRO A 85 -5.40 -13.55 6.35
CA PRO A 85 -4.32 -14.32 5.71
C PRO A 85 -4.78 -15.64 5.09
N ASN A 86 -5.74 -16.33 5.71
CA ASN A 86 -6.26 -17.58 5.16
C ASN A 86 -6.97 -17.35 3.82
N VAL A 87 -7.71 -16.24 3.70
CA VAL A 87 -8.37 -15.87 2.46
C VAL A 87 -7.34 -15.54 1.40
N VAL A 88 -6.31 -14.77 1.77
CA VAL A 88 -5.23 -14.39 0.85
C VAL A 88 -4.51 -15.64 0.32
N CYS A 89 -4.17 -16.57 1.21
CA CYS A 89 -3.51 -17.80 0.82
C CYS A 89 -4.34 -18.60 -0.18
N ARG A 90 -5.63 -18.72 0.05
CA ARG A 90 -6.52 -19.44 -0.85
C ARG A 90 -6.62 -18.76 -2.21
N ARG A 91 -6.74 -17.42 -2.21
CA ARG A 91 -6.87 -16.65 -3.45
C ARG A 91 -5.62 -16.69 -4.31
N LEU A 92 -4.46 -16.69 -3.67
CA LEU A 92 -3.18 -16.61 -4.38
C LEU A 92 -2.46 -17.95 -4.45
N SER A 93 -3.11 -19.03 -4.02
CA SER A 93 -2.54 -20.38 -4.04
C SER A 93 -1.22 -20.45 -3.25
N ILE A 94 -1.20 -19.83 -2.09
CA ILE A 94 -0.06 -19.86 -1.18
C ILE A 94 -0.37 -20.86 -0.06
N ALA A 95 0.58 -21.73 0.24
CA ALA A 95 0.43 -22.66 1.35
C ALA A 95 0.35 -21.85 2.66
N HIS A 96 -0.65 -22.16 3.49
CA HIS A 96 -0.85 -21.45 4.75
C HIS A 96 -0.46 -22.31 5.97
N ARG A 97 0.06 -23.49 5.72
CA ARG A 97 0.59 -24.35 6.76
C ARG A 97 1.93 -24.92 6.32
N PRO A 98 2.97 -24.78 7.13
CA PRO A 98 3.00 -23.95 8.35
C PRO A 98 2.90 -22.44 8.01
N ALA A 99 2.50 -21.64 9.00
CA ALA A 99 2.31 -20.21 8.83
C ALA A 99 3.58 -19.50 8.34
N THR A 100 4.75 -20.09 8.59
CA THR A 100 6.03 -19.55 8.15
C THR A 100 6.14 -19.43 6.63
N VAL A 101 5.40 -20.23 5.87
CA VAL A 101 5.39 -20.16 4.40
C VAL A 101 4.78 -18.82 3.96
N PHE A 102 3.62 -18.48 4.51
CA PHE A 102 2.97 -17.21 4.20
C PHE A 102 3.85 -16.02 4.61
N VAL A 103 4.41 -16.08 5.82
CA VAL A 103 5.29 -15.00 6.33
C VAL A 103 6.50 -14.82 5.40
N GLY A 104 7.08 -15.92 4.93
CA GLY A 104 8.21 -15.86 4.01
C GLY A 104 7.86 -15.20 2.68
N VAL A 105 6.74 -15.57 2.09
CA VAL A 105 6.28 -14.97 0.84
C VAL A 105 5.94 -13.48 1.03
N PHE A 106 5.29 -13.16 2.15
CA PHE A 106 4.93 -11.79 2.48
C PHE A 106 6.18 -10.90 2.62
N ARG A 107 7.18 -11.38 3.35
CA ARG A 107 8.43 -10.63 3.52
C ARG A 107 9.20 -10.50 2.21
N ALA A 108 9.14 -11.52 1.35
CA ALA A 108 9.76 -11.44 0.03
C ALA A 108 9.11 -10.34 -0.81
N ALA A 109 7.78 -10.23 -0.75
CA ALA A 109 7.05 -9.18 -1.45
C ALA A 109 7.43 -7.79 -0.92
N GLN A 110 7.54 -7.64 0.40
CA GLN A 110 7.97 -6.38 1.00
C GLN A 110 9.37 -5.98 0.54
N ARG A 111 10.29 -6.92 0.53
CA ARG A 111 11.67 -6.64 0.08
C ARG A 111 11.73 -6.33 -1.41
N ALA A 112 10.90 -6.98 -2.19
CA ALA A 112 10.85 -6.74 -3.63
C ALA A 112 10.40 -5.32 -3.95
N ILE A 113 9.34 -4.84 -3.31
CA ILE A 113 8.87 -3.48 -3.54
C ILE A 113 9.88 -2.45 -3.01
N GLU A 114 10.48 -2.70 -1.86
CA GLU A 114 11.50 -1.82 -1.31
C GLU A 114 12.67 -1.66 -2.27
N SER A 115 13.15 -2.77 -2.83
CA SER A 115 14.25 -2.78 -3.78
C SER A 115 13.91 -1.99 -5.05
N ILE A 116 12.70 -2.15 -5.56
CA ILE A 116 12.24 -1.43 -6.76
C ILE A 116 12.18 0.07 -6.50
N VAL A 117 11.62 0.47 -5.36
CA VAL A 117 11.52 1.89 -5.01
C VAL A 117 12.91 2.51 -4.86
N GLU A 118 13.83 1.81 -4.22
CA GLU A 118 15.20 2.30 -4.05
C GLU A 118 15.89 2.48 -5.39
N LYS A 119 15.75 1.54 -6.31
CA LYS A 119 16.31 1.65 -7.65
C LYS A 119 15.72 2.82 -8.42
N ASN A 120 14.42 3.03 -8.29
CA ASN A 120 13.75 4.15 -8.95
C ASN A 120 14.24 5.49 -8.41
N MET A 121 14.47 5.56 -7.11
CA MET A 121 15.01 6.78 -6.50
C MET A 121 16.44 7.06 -6.96
N GLU A 122 17.26 6.03 -7.09
CA GLU A 122 18.63 6.18 -7.58
C GLU A 122 18.66 6.69 -9.03
N ARG A 123 17.71 6.23 -9.88
CA ARG A 123 17.63 6.68 -11.25
C ARG A 123 17.24 8.15 -11.38
N GLN A 124 16.52 8.68 -10.40
CA GLN A 124 16.08 10.07 -10.38
C GLN A 124 17.12 10.99 -9.73
N GLY A 125 18.04 10.40 -9.02
CA GLY A 125 19.15 11.14 -8.40
C GLY A 125 20.34 11.19 -9.31
#